data_b9b169d648988a0fcb96b938c01d3466
#
_entry.id   b9b169d648988a0fcb96b938c01d3466
#
_cell.length_a   1.000
_cell.length_b   1.000
_cell.length_c   1.000
_cell.angle_alpha   90.00
_cell.angle_beta   90.00
_cell.angle_gamma   90.00
#
_symmetry.space_group_name_H-M   'P 1'
#
loop_
_entity.id
_entity.type
_entity.pdbx_description
1 polymer ?
#
loop_
_entity_poly.entity_id
_entity_poly.type
_entity_poly.pdbx_seq_one_letter_code
_entity_poly.pdbx_strand_id
1 'polypeptide(L)'
;MNEIERLLTFTKEAVSPFHTVEAAGNLLEERGFSPLSWKEEWSLNPGGKYYLVHHGSALFAFTIGKDAKKEQEIRMAAAHGDFPGFRIKPDADMKAEAYIKLNTEPYGGVNLASWMDRPLSAAGRVAVRGKDAFHPEMRLVDFEKPVLTIPNIAIHLDREMNKGRELNRQTQILPLAAMGTGAEEKGFFKKYLAKKLDVAEEDILEYEMNIYNADPGELIGFEEEFVSGPRLDDLTGVLAILEGLWDGERTGGINLGIVFDHEEIGSSTKQGAGSTLLLLLLERIVTALGWDRMDLLRMLEDTMLLSVDVAHGVHPNYQEKADPTNHPVLNGGFCIKEASSQSYATDSEAIAIVQALCEEEKIPYQKFVNRSDGTGGGTLGAIASALVPVRTIDIGVPLLAMHSSRELMGKKDMKALTSFIRTFFSAE
;
A
#
# COMPACT_ATOMS: atom_id res chain seq x y z
N MET A 1 8.91 20.77 3.06
CA MET A 1 9.20 19.31 3.18
C MET A 1 9.48 18.79 1.78
N ASN A 2 10.59 18.11 1.53
CA ASN A 2 10.88 17.49 0.23
C ASN A 2 10.15 16.13 0.11
N GLU A 3 10.20 15.50 -1.07
CA GLU A 3 9.47 14.25 -1.36
C GLU A 3 9.85 13.12 -0.38
N ILE A 4 11.13 13.00 -0.04
CA ILE A 4 11.61 11.95 0.87
C ILE A 4 11.18 12.21 2.32
N GLU A 5 11.24 13.46 2.77
CA GLU A 5 10.76 13.83 4.11
C GLU A 5 9.26 13.52 4.25
N ARG A 6 8.46 13.78 3.19
CA ARG A 6 7.03 13.43 3.19
C ARG A 6 6.82 11.91 3.21
N LEU A 7 7.60 11.16 2.41
CA LEU A 7 7.53 9.70 2.41
C LEU A 7 7.86 9.13 3.79
N LEU A 8 8.94 9.58 4.43
CA LEU A 8 9.33 9.13 5.76
C LEU A 8 8.29 9.50 6.84
N THR A 9 7.65 10.67 6.71
CA THR A 9 6.54 11.05 7.59
C THR A 9 5.32 10.17 7.35
N PHE A 10 4.94 9.97 6.09
CA PHE A 10 3.79 9.13 5.72
C PHE A 10 3.98 7.67 6.15
N THR A 11 5.15 7.08 5.94
CA THR A 11 5.45 5.71 6.40
C THR A 11 5.41 5.57 7.92
N LYS A 12 5.70 6.64 8.67
CA LYS A 12 5.58 6.65 10.13
C LYS A 12 4.13 6.63 10.61
N GLU A 13 3.21 7.22 9.86
CA GLU A 13 1.78 7.29 10.18
C GLU A 13 1.02 6.07 9.62
N ALA A 14 1.37 5.60 8.43
CA ALA A 14 0.74 4.49 7.73
C ALA A 14 1.23 3.11 8.26
N VAL A 15 0.88 2.78 9.51
CA VAL A 15 1.37 1.59 10.23
C VAL A 15 0.45 0.37 10.13
N SER A 16 -0.71 0.50 9.51
CA SER A 16 -1.60 -0.58 9.11
C SER A 16 -2.43 -0.12 7.90
N PRO A 17 -3.10 -1.00 7.14
CA PRO A 17 -3.95 -0.58 6.02
C PRO A 17 -4.99 0.48 6.41
N PHE A 18 -5.51 0.40 7.63
CA PHE A 18 -6.47 1.37 8.16
C PHE A 18 -5.84 2.74 8.42
N HIS A 19 -4.63 2.76 8.98
CA HIS A 19 -3.87 3.99 9.23
C HIS A 19 -3.33 4.59 7.92
N THR A 20 -3.02 3.78 6.91
CA THR A 20 -2.67 4.26 5.57
C THR A 20 -3.80 5.13 5.00
N VAL A 21 -5.03 4.64 5.08
CA VAL A 21 -6.21 5.35 4.59
C VAL A 21 -6.54 6.58 5.43
N GLU A 22 -6.37 6.51 6.76
CA GLU A 22 -6.54 7.68 7.65
C GLU A 22 -5.51 8.77 7.33
N ALA A 23 -4.23 8.42 7.24
CA ALA A 23 -3.16 9.36 6.90
C ALA A 23 -3.35 9.98 5.50
N ALA A 24 -3.74 9.16 4.51
CA ALA A 24 -4.07 9.62 3.16
C ALA A 24 -5.27 10.59 3.17
N GLY A 25 -6.33 10.28 3.92
CA GLY A 25 -7.50 11.14 4.08
C GLY A 25 -7.14 12.50 4.69
N ASN A 26 -6.34 12.52 5.75
CA ASN A 26 -5.87 13.75 6.39
C ASN A 26 -5.08 14.64 5.41
N LEU A 27 -4.15 14.05 4.64
CA LEU A 27 -3.39 14.78 3.61
C LEU A 27 -4.30 15.35 2.52
N LEU A 28 -5.33 14.61 2.10
CA LEU A 28 -6.30 15.08 1.11
C LEU A 28 -7.14 16.25 1.64
N GLU A 29 -7.61 16.18 2.90
CA GLU A 29 -8.36 17.29 3.52
C GLU A 29 -7.51 18.57 3.61
N GLU A 30 -6.23 18.47 3.97
CA GLU A 30 -5.28 19.58 3.96
C GLU A 30 -5.12 20.21 2.56
N ARG A 31 -5.39 19.45 1.50
CA ARG A 31 -5.34 19.88 0.09
C ARG A 31 -6.71 20.28 -0.49
N GLY A 32 -7.72 20.37 0.35
CA GLY A 32 -9.05 20.85 -0.01
C GLY A 32 -9.97 19.81 -0.64
N PHE A 33 -9.68 18.52 -0.47
CA PHE A 33 -10.60 17.46 -0.85
C PHE A 33 -11.71 17.34 0.20
N SER A 34 -12.94 17.16 -0.26
CA SER A 34 -14.11 16.98 0.59
C SER A 34 -14.47 15.51 0.74
N PRO A 35 -14.71 15.00 1.96
CA PRO A 35 -15.14 13.63 2.17
C PRO A 35 -16.53 13.37 1.62
N LEU A 36 -16.73 12.20 1.00
CA LEU A 36 -18.03 11.71 0.53
C LEU A 36 -18.40 10.42 1.30
N SER A 37 -19.70 10.18 1.39
CA SER A 37 -20.23 8.94 1.97
C SER A 37 -20.99 8.13 0.93
N TRP A 38 -20.78 6.80 0.94
CA TRP A 38 -21.57 5.87 0.12
C TRP A 38 -23.08 5.88 0.46
N LYS A 39 -23.44 6.34 1.65
CA LYS A 39 -24.83 6.36 2.16
C LYS A 39 -25.59 7.63 1.79
N GLU A 40 -24.91 8.67 1.25
CA GLU A 40 -25.47 9.98 0.98
C GLU A 40 -25.56 10.23 -0.52
N GLU A 41 -26.45 11.13 -0.94
CA GLU A 41 -26.47 11.66 -2.30
C GLU A 41 -25.25 12.55 -2.53
N TRP A 42 -24.65 12.47 -3.72
CA TRP A 42 -23.50 13.27 -4.06
C TRP A 42 -23.86 14.47 -4.90
N SER A 43 -23.41 15.65 -4.48
CA SER A 43 -23.46 16.88 -5.26
C SER A 43 -22.06 17.23 -5.73
N LEU A 44 -21.72 16.85 -6.97
CA LEU A 44 -20.41 17.06 -7.55
C LEU A 44 -20.39 18.31 -8.43
N ASN A 45 -19.34 19.12 -8.28
CA ASN A 45 -19.19 20.38 -9.01
C ASN A 45 -17.97 20.33 -9.95
N PRO A 46 -18.03 20.99 -11.12
CA PRO A 46 -16.84 21.24 -11.91
C PRO A 46 -15.75 21.95 -11.10
N GLY A 47 -14.51 21.48 -11.21
CA GLY A 47 -13.37 21.93 -10.40
C GLY A 47 -13.34 21.39 -8.97
N GLY A 48 -14.30 20.52 -8.59
CA GLY A 48 -14.37 19.93 -7.26
C GLY A 48 -13.32 18.84 -7.02
N LYS A 49 -12.93 18.67 -5.74
CA LYS A 49 -12.00 17.68 -5.25
C LYS A 49 -12.69 16.88 -4.15
N TYR A 50 -12.73 15.57 -4.29
CA TYR A 50 -13.48 14.68 -3.39
C TYR A 50 -12.71 13.44 -3.05
N TYR A 51 -12.99 12.85 -1.88
CA TYR A 51 -12.50 11.52 -1.55
C TYR A 51 -13.53 10.73 -0.76
N LEU A 52 -13.39 9.41 -0.76
CA LEU A 52 -14.22 8.52 0.04
C LEU A 52 -13.41 7.30 0.49
N VAL A 53 -13.79 6.79 1.66
CA VAL A 53 -13.20 5.60 2.26
C VAL A 53 -14.20 4.45 2.20
N HIS A 54 -13.73 3.25 1.82
CA HIS A 54 -14.53 2.04 1.78
C HIS A 54 -14.04 1.02 2.81
N HIS A 55 -14.93 0.65 3.73
CA HIS A 55 -14.65 -0.28 4.83
C HIS A 55 -13.38 0.02 5.65
N GLY A 56 -12.91 1.26 5.64
CA GLY A 56 -11.82 1.76 6.46
C GLY A 56 -10.41 1.43 5.96
N SER A 57 -10.25 0.72 4.83
CA SER A 57 -8.92 0.34 4.33
C SER A 57 -8.73 0.47 2.81
N ALA A 58 -9.75 0.87 2.07
CA ALA A 58 -9.60 1.32 0.69
C ALA A 58 -10.03 2.78 0.56
N LEU A 59 -9.34 3.57 -0.27
CA LEU A 59 -9.60 4.99 -0.47
C LEU A 59 -9.65 5.32 -1.96
N PHE A 60 -10.56 6.20 -2.33
CA PHE A 60 -10.72 6.74 -3.67
C PHE A 60 -10.76 8.26 -3.58
N ALA A 61 -9.87 8.94 -4.29
CA ALA A 61 -9.83 10.39 -4.35
C ALA A 61 -9.90 10.85 -5.79
N PHE A 62 -10.71 11.88 -6.10
CA PHE A 62 -10.86 12.34 -7.48
C PHE A 62 -11.01 13.83 -7.59
N THR A 63 -10.57 14.36 -8.71
CA THR A 63 -10.75 15.74 -9.12
C THR A 63 -11.59 15.79 -10.40
N ILE A 64 -12.42 16.82 -10.53
CA ILE A 64 -13.26 17.06 -11.70
C ILE A 64 -12.74 18.30 -12.41
N GLY A 65 -12.47 18.23 -13.70
CA GLY A 65 -12.05 19.37 -14.50
C GLY A 65 -13.09 20.49 -14.47
N LYS A 66 -12.67 21.75 -14.60
CA LYS A 66 -13.56 22.92 -14.63
C LYS A 66 -14.54 22.89 -15.80
N ASP A 67 -14.16 22.25 -16.89
CA ASP A 67 -15.00 21.95 -18.05
C ASP A 67 -14.97 20.45 -18.35
N ALA A 68 -15.47 19.66 -17.40
CA ALA A 68 -15.41 18.20 -17.45
C ALA A 68 -16.08 17.59 -18.71
N LYS A 69 -16.97 18.34 -19.38
CA LYS A 69 -17.62 17.90 -20.63
C LYS A 69 -16.76 18.11 -21.88
N LYS A 70 -15.73 18.95 -21.80
CA LYS A 70 -14.85 19.23 -22.94
C LYS A 70 -14.03 18.01 -23.34
N GLU A 71 -13.57 17.25 -22.34
CA GLU A 71 -12.83 15.99 -22.50
C GLU A 71 -13.47 14.95 -21.59
N GLN A 72 -14.29 14.08 -22.16
CA GLN A 72 -14.96 13.02 -21.41
C GLN A 72 -14.00 11.81 -21.26
N GLU A 73 -12.89 12.02 -20.55
CA GLU A 73 -11.84 11.05 -20.30
C GLU A 73 -11.59 10.90 -18.80
N ILE A 74 -11.28 9.69 -18.37
CA ILE A 74 -10.90 9.41 -16.99
C ILE A 74 -9.44 8.99 -16.96
N ARG A 75 -8.63 9.62 -16.12
CA ARG A 75 -7.27 9.15 -15.82
C ARG A 75 -7.22 8.60 -14.42
N MET A 76 -6.73 7.38 -14.31
CA MET A 76 -6.70 6.65 -13.05
C MET A 76 -5.28 6.26 -12.68
N ALA A 77 -4.98 6.29 -11.39
CA ALA A 77 -3.77 5.71 -10.83
C ALA A 77 -4.14 4.94 -9.56
N ALA A 78 -3.70 3.70 -9.45
CA ALA A 78 -4.02 2.81 -8.34
C ALA A 78 -2.76 2.22 -7.71
N ALA A 79 -2.73 2.19 -6.39
CA ALA A 79 -1.71 1.58 -5.53
C ALA A 79 -2.40 0.76 -4.44
N HIS A 80 -1.64 0.11 -3.55
CA HIS A 80 -2.20 -0.59 -2.41
C HIS A 80 -1.69 -0.05 -1.07
N GLY A 81 -2.55 -0.15 -0.05
CA GLY A 81 -2.27 0.39 1.29
C GLY A 81 -1.91 -0.66 2.33
N ASP A 82 -2.00 -1.94 1.97
CA ASP A 82 -1.56 -3.07 2.78
C ASP A 82 -0.09 -3.42 2.49
N PHE A 83 0.52 -4.23 3.33
CA PHE A 83 1.92 -4.61 3.22
C PHE A 83 2.20 -5.92 3.96
N PRO A 84 3.25 -6.70 3.59
CA PRO A 84 3.57 -7.95 4.24
C PRO A 84 3.96 -7.77 5.70
N GLY A 85 3.51 -8.70 6.54
CA GLY A 85 3.80 -8.67 7.97
C GLY A 85 3.17 -9.81 8.73
N PHE A 86 2.79 -9.55 9.97
CA PHE A 86 2.11 -10.53 10.82
C PHE A 86 0.81 -9.95 11.34
N ARG A 87 -0.25 -10.77 11.29
CA ARG A 87 -1.54 -10.47 11.90
C ARG A 87 -1.66 -11.20 13.23
N ILE A 88 -2.11 -10.49 14.26
CA ILE A 88 -2.40 -11.08 15.57
C ILE A 88 -3.71 -11.84 15.47
N LYS A 89 -3.68 -13.14 15.85
CA LYS A 89 -4.86 -14.02 15.80
C LYS A 89 -5.84 -13.71 16.93
N PRO A 90 -7.13 -14.07 16.81
CA PRO A 90 -8.03 -14.15 17.98
C PRO A 90 -7.44 -15.06 19.05
N ASP A 91 -7.72 -14.76 20.33
CA ASP A 91 -7.13 -15.49 21.49
C ASP A 91 -5.59 -15.61 21.39
N ALA A 92 -4.94 -14.47 21.20
CA ALA A 92 -3.53 -14.40 20.84
C ALA A 92 -2.56 -14.82 21.96
N ASP A 93 -2.99 -14.85 23.20
CA ASP A 93 -2.09 -14.99 24.35
C ASP A 93 -1.55 -16.42 24.49
N MET A 94 -0.23 -16.54 24.49
CA MET A 94 0.49 -17.81 24.62
C MET A 94 1.54 -17.74 25.72
N LYS A 95 1.49 -18.67 26.68
CA LYS A 95 2.53 -18.83 27.67
C LYS A 95 3.67 -19.71 27.16
N ALA A 96 4.90 -19.29 27.46
CA ALA A 96 6.12 -20.09 27.28
C ALA A 96 7.04 -19.85 28.47
N GLU A 97 7.06 -20.79 29.42
CA GLU A 97 7.76 -20.66 30.72
C GLU A 97 7.33 -19.39 31.44
N ALA A 98 8.23 -18.47 31.71
CA ALA A 98 7.98 -17.17 32.32
C ALA A 98 7.66 -16.04 31.30
N TYR A 99 7.35 -16.39 30.06
CA TYR A 99 7.12 -15.41 28.99
C TYR A 99 5.69 -15.47 28.47
N ILE A 100 5.19 -14.31 28.02
CA ILE A 100 3.97 -14.20 27.22
C ILE A 100 4.37 -13.87 25.79
N LYS A 101 3.91 -14.70 24.85
CA LYS A 101 4.01 -14.49 23.40
C LYS A 101 2.65 -14.25 22.80
N LEU A 102 2.61 -13.65 21.62
CA LEU A 102 1.37 -13.54 20.85
C LEU A 102 1.35 -14.56 19.73
N ASN A 103 0.21 -15.22 19.55
CA ASN A 103 -0.07 -16.08 18.41
C ASN A 103 -0.36 -15.22 17.19
N THR A 104 0.38 -15.46 16.11
CA THR A 104 0.29 -14.65 14.89
C THR A 104 0.26 -15.53 13.65
N GLU A 105 -0.18 -14.96 12.55
CA GLU A 105 -0.06 -15.55 11.22
C GLU A 105 0.61 -14.56 10.27
N PRO A 106 1.43 -15.03 9.31
CA PRO A 106 1.95 -14.18 8.24
C PRO A 106 0.83 -13.65 7.36
N TYR A 107 0.95 -12.40 6.96
CA TYR A 107 0.13 -11.74 5.97
C TYR A 107 1.00 -11.43 4.75
N GLY A 108 0.62 -11.93 3.56
CA GLY A 108 1.40 -11.78 2.34
C GLY A 108 2.67 -12.62 2.29
N GLY A 109 3.55 -12.27 1.38
CA GLY A 109 4.81 -12.96 1.09
C GLY A 109 5.99 -12.54 1.97
N VAL A 110 5.91 -12.72 3.29
CA VAL A 110 6.87 -12.19 4.28
C VAL A 110 8.26 -12.83 4.19
N ASN A 111 9.30 -12.02 4.13
CA ASN A 111 10.68 -12.48 4.43
C ASN A 111 10.86 -12.62 5.95
N LEU A 112 10.60 -13.82 6.48
CA LEU A 112 10.52 -14.09 7.92
C LEU A 112 11.78 -13.71 8.70
N ALA A 113 12.96 -13.96 8.15
CA ALA A 113 14.23 -13.72 8.83
C ALA A 113 14.49 -12.23 9.10
N SER A 114 13.98 -11.36 8.24
CA SER A 114 14.17 -9.90 8.37
C SER A 114 13.42 -9.28 9.55
N TRP A 115 12.45 -10.01 10.12
CA TRP A 115 11.62 -9.56 11.24
C TRP A 115 12.20 -9.92 12.61
N MET A 116 13.19 -10.82 12.64
CA MET A 116 13.84 -11.21 13.87
C MET A 116 14.75 -10.09 14.38
N ASP A 117 14.86 -9.99 15.73
CA ASP A 117 15.70 -9.03 16.45
C ASP A 117 15.36 -7.55 16.19
N ARG A 118 14.14 -7.28 15.68
CA ARG A 118 13.64 -5.92 15.44
C ARG A 118 12.75 -5.43 16.58
N PRO A 119 12.76 -4.12 16.87
CA PRO A 119 11.73 -3.49 17.67
C PRO A 119 10.43 -3.48 16.88
N LEU A 120 9.41 -4.19 17.36
CA LEU A 120 8.12 -4.31 16.69
C LEU A 120 7.02 -3.63 17.50
N SER A 121 6.01 -3.13 16.82
CA SER A 121 4.80 -2.59 17.43
C SER A 121 3.56 -3.24 16.79
N ALA A 122 2.37 -2.85 17.24
CA ALA A 122 1.12 -3.33 16.70
C ALA A 122 0.15 -2.18 16.46
N ALA A 123 -0.54 -2.21 15.32
CA ALA A 123 -1.55 -1.24 14.95
C ALA A 123 -2.67 -1.91 14.14
N GLY A 124 -3.85 -1.31 14.15
CA GLY A 124 -4.99 -1.84 13.42
C GLY A 124 -6.29 -1.20 13.85
N ARG A 125 -7.39 -1.95 13.73
CA ARG A 125 -8.70 -1.50 14.19
C ARG A 125 -9.32 -2.49 15.16
N VAL A 126 -10.16 -1.96 16.05
CA VAL A 126 -10.89 -2.71 17.08
C VAL A 126 -12.37 -2.41 16.93
N ALA A 127 -13.19 -3.46 16.89
CA ALA A 127 -14.64 -3.38 16.96
C ALA A 127 -15.06 -3.32 18.43
N VAL A 128 -15.60 -2.19 18.83
CA VAL A 128 -16.14 -1.96 20.19
C VAL A 128 -17.66 -2.02 20.13
N ARG A 129 -18.30 -2.37 21.22
CA ARG A 129 -19.74 -2.37 21.36
C ARG A 129 -20.32 -1.00 21.02
N GLY A 130 -21.15 -0.96 20.00
CA GLY A 130 -21.78 0.25 19.50
C GLY A 130 -23.26 0.34 19.89
N LYS A 131 -24.01 1.10 19.10
CA LYS A 131 -25.43 1.40 19.35
C LYS A 131 -26.32 0.14 19.35
N ASP A 132 -26.06 -0.81 18.47
CA ASP A 132 -26.76 -2.07 18.33
C ASP A 132 -25.87 -3.13 17.64
N ALA A 133 -26.37 -4.33 17.46
CA ALA A 133 -25.62 -5.46 16.91
C ALA A 133 -25.11 -5.24 15.47
N PHE A 134 -25.77 -4.39 14.66
CA PHE A 134 -25.40 -4.11 13.27
C PHE A 134 -24.52 -2.85 13.14
N HIS A 135 -24.32 -2.11 14.24
CA HIS A 135 -23.56 -0.86 14.25
C HIS A 135 -22.50 -0.88 15.35
N PRO A 136 -21.51 -1.80 15.29
CA PRO A 136 -20.34 -1.72 16.18
C PRO A 136 -19.58 -0.43 15.88
N GLU A 137 -18.93 0.12 16.90
CA GLU A 137 -18.03 1.25 16.73
C GLU A 137 -16.64 0.73 16.36
N MET A 138 -16.08 1.21 15.24
CA MET A 138 -14.73 0.84 14.79
C MET A 138 -13.75 1.91 15.24
N ARG A 139 -12.73 1.53 16.02
CA ARG A 139 -11.70 2.44 16.51
C ARG A 139 -10.31 2.01 16.05
N LEU A 140 -9.49 2.96 15.62
CA LEU A 140 -8.09 2.71 15.29
C LEU A 140 -7.24 2.66 16.56
N VAL A 141 -6.23 1.79 16.51
CA VAL A 141 -5.25 1.63 17.59
C VAL A 141 -3.87 1.51 17.00
N ASP A 142 -2.94 2.32 17.50
CA ASP A 142 -1.50 2.16 17.36
C ASP A 142 -0.84 2.22 18.72
N PHE A 143 0.03 1.28 19.07
CA PHE A 143 0.80 1.34 20.31
C PHE A 143 1.92 2.38 20.27
N GLU A 144 2.31 2.87 19.09
CA GLU A 144 3.24 4.01 18.84
C GLU A 144 4.69 3.80 19.34
N LYS A 145 4.95 2.73 20.05
CA LYS A 145 6.26 2.37 20.60
C LYS A 145 6.52 0.89 20.43
N PRO A 146 7.77 0.45 20.42
CA PRO A 146 8.09 -0.97 20.43
C PRO A 146 7.49 -1.65 21.66
N VAL A 147 6.65 -2.66 21.44
CA VAL A 147 6.00 -3.48 22.48
C VAL A 147 6.22 -4.97 22.26
N LEU A 148 6.81 -5.35 21.13
CA LEU A 148 7.03 -6.73 20.70
C LEU A 148 8.44 -6.89 20.13
N THR A 149 8.96 -8.12 20.16
CA THR A 149 10.15 -8.52 19.41
C THR A 149 10.10 -10.03 19.13
N ILE A 150 10.75 -10.47 18.06
CA ILE A 150 10.93 -11.88 17.73
C ILE A 150 12.41 -12.21 17.93
N PRO A 151 12.84 -12.69 19.10
CA PRO A 151 14.25 -12.96 19.34
C PRO A 151 14.75 -14.14 18.50
N ASN A 152 15.89 -13.96 17.83
CA ASN A 152 16.56 -15.04 17.14
C ASN A 152 17.18 -16.01 18.16
N ILE A 153 17.48 -17.24 17.72
CA ILE A 153 18.26 -18.15 18.53
C ILE A 153 19.75 -17.79 18.44
N ALA A 154 20.48 -17.91 19.56
CA ALA A 154 21.90 -17.63 19.56
C ALA A 154 22.67 -18.65 18.68
N ILE A 155 23.67 -18.17 17.94
CA ILE A 155 24.52 -19.01 17.07
C ILE A 155 25.15 -20.21 17.80
N HIS A 156 25.34 -20.09 19.12
CA HIS A 156 25.86 -21.17 19.95
C HIS A 156 24.90 -22.34 20.13
N LEU A 157 23.61 -22.08 19.99
CA LEU A 157 22.54 -23.10 20.11
C LEU A 157 22.13 -23.68 18.75
N ASP A 158 22.42 -22.96 17.64
CA ASP A 158 22.17 -23.42 16.27
C ASP A 158 23.30 -22.96 15.35
N ARG A 159 24.35 -23.79 15.24
CA ARG A 159 25.54 -23.47 14.44
C ARG A 159 25.33 -23.58 12.94
N GLU A 160 24.20 -24.16 12.51
CA GLU A 160 23.84 -24.32 11.10
C GLU A 160 22.99 -23.15 10.55
N MET A 161 22.64 -22.18 11.40
CA MET A 161 21.75 -21.10 11.04
C MET A 161 22.18 -20.31 9.78
N ASN A 162 23.49 -20.20 9.52
CA ASN A 162 24.01 -19.52 8.33
C ASN A 162 24.04 -20.39 7.05
N LYS A 163 23.61 -21.65 7.13
CA LYS A 163 23.56 -22.57 5.99
C LYS A 163 22.17 -22.66 5.31
N GLY A 164 21.25 -21.76 5.66
CA GLY A 164 19.88 -21.76 5.16
C GLY A 164 18.93 -22.49 6.10
N ARG A 165 18.39 -21.77 7.08
CA ARG A 165 17.42 -22.28 8.05
C ARG A 165 16.02 -22.04 7.57
N GLU A 166 15.22 -23.10 7.45
CA GLU A 166 13.77 -22.98 7.28
C GLU A 166 13.14 -22.55 8.61
N LEU A 167 12.36 -21.46 8.58
CA LEU A 167 11.68 -20.94 9.76
C LEU A 167 10.24 -21.42 9.81
N ASN A 168 9.89 -22.08 10.92
CA ASN A 168 8.51 -22.51 11.14
C ASN A 168 7.66 -21.33 11.62
N ARG A 169 6.62 -20.99 10.81
CA ARG A 169 5.75 -19.84 11.02
C ARG A 169 4.94 -19.90 12.32
N GLN A 170 4.61 -21.10 12.81
CA GLN A 170 3.77 -21.29 13.99
C GLN A 170 4.55 -21.35 15.30
N THR A 171 5.85 -21.66 15.28
CA THR A 171 6.58 -21.95 16.50
C THR A 171 7.83 -21.09 16.71
N GLN A 172 8.46 -20.61 15.64
CA GLN A 172 9.79 -19.98 15.73
C GLN A 172 9.78 -18.46 15.54
N ILE A 173 8.68 -17.91 15.05
CA ILE A 173 8.54 -16.46 14.73
C ILE A 173 7.41 -15.78 15.50
N LEU A 174 6.99 -16.36 16.61
CA LEU A 174 5.97 -15.74 17.47
C LEU A 174 6.58 -14.62 18.32
N PRO A 175 6.01 -13.42 18.29
CA PRO A 175 6.58 -12.28 19.00
C PRO A 175 6.44 -12.42 20.53
N LEU A 176 7.51 -12.09 21.23
CA LEU A 176 7.57 -11.95 22.67
C LEU A 176 6.93 -10.62 23.07
N ALA A 177 5.99 -10.66 24.00
CA ALA A 177 5.21 -9.49 24.43
C ALA A 177 5.51 -9.08 25.88
N ALA A 178 5.74 -10.02 26.80
CA ALA A 178 5.95 -9.69 28.21
C ALA A 178 6.56 -10.84 29.02
N MET A 179 6.93 -10.53 30.27
CA MET A 179 7.14 -11.54 31.31
C MET A 179 5.78 -11.92 31.93
N GLY A 180 5.51 -13.22 32.04
CA GLY A 180 4.31 -13.77 32.68
C GLY A 180 4.50 -13.88 34.20
N THR A 181 3.55 -13.39 34.97
CA THR A 181 3.58 -13.46 36.45
C THR A 181 2.61 -14.51 37.02
N GLY A 182 2.07 -15.41 36.18
CA GLY A 182 1.31 -16.60 36.62
C GLY A 182 -0.22 -16.43 36.66
N ALA A 183 -0.77 -15.27 36.94
CA ALA A 183 -2.23 -15.05 37.01
C ALA A 183 -2.83 -14.25 35.88
N GLU A 184 -2.01 -13.65 35.01
CA GLU A 184 -2.42 -12.66 34.00
C GLU A 184 -2.36 -13.19 32.55
N GLU A 185 -2.44 -14.51 32.37
CA GLU A 185 -2.08 -15.16 31.09
C GLU A 185 -3.21 -15.14 30.06
N LYS A 186 -4.45 -15.03 30.49
CA LYS A 186 -5.62 -15.01 29.61
C LYS A 186 -6.21 -13.60 29.52
N GLY A 187 -6.37 -13.12 28.30
CA GLY A 187 -6.87 -11.77 28.06
C GLY A 187 -5.78 -10.68 28.14
N PHE A 188 -4.49 -11.05 28.17
CA PHE A 188 -3.38 -10.10 28.23
C PHE A 188 -3.45 -9.05 27.12
N PHE A 189 -3.53 -9.49 25.87
CA PHE A 189 -3.55 -8.55 24.73
C PHE A 189 -4.82 -7.68 24.72
N LYS A 190 -5.98 -8.29 24.99
CA LYS A 190 -7.27 -7.58 25.05
C LYS A 190 -7.28 -6.50 26.15
N LYS A 191 -6.67 -6.78 27.30
CA LYS A 191 -6.50 -5.80 28.39
C LYS A 191 -5.71 -4.56 27.96
N TYR A 192 -4.62 -4.76 27.18
CA TYR A 192 -3.84 -3.63 26.67
C TYR A 192 -4.58 -2.85 25.59
N LEU A 193 -5.39 -3.50 24.75
CA LEU A 193 -6.29 -2.83 23.82
C LEU A 193 -7.32 -1.98 24.56
N ALA A 194 -7.98 -2.55 25.57
CA ALA A 194 -8.96 -1.86 26.39
C ALA A 194 -8.38 -0.61 27.06
N LYS A 195 -7.17 -0.75 27.63
CA LYS A 195 -6.45 0.39 28.23
C LYS A 195 -6.08 1.46 27.19
N LYS A 196 -5.65 1.09 25.99
CA LYS A 196 -5.27 2.05 24.93
C LYS A 196 -6.48 2.80 24.39
N LEU A 197 -7.64 2.14 24.35
CA LEU A 197 -8.91 2.71 23.86
C LEU A 197 -9.74 3.40 24.94
N ASP A 198 -9.36 3.26 26.20
CA ASP A 198 -10.14 3.74 27.37
C ASP A 198 -11.59 3.18 27.37
N VAL A 199 -11.70 1.84 27.24
CA VAL A 199 -12.97 1.10 27.27
C VAL A 199 -12.87 -0.10 28.22
N ALA A 200 -14.02 -0.69 28.58
CA ALA A 200 -14.04 -1.96 29.31
C ALA A 200 -13.64 -3.14 28.39
N GLU A 201 -12.98 -4.15 28.95
CA GLU A 201 -12.54 -5.33 28.16
C GLU A 201 -13.72 -6.07 27.53
N GLU A 202 -14.87 -6.13 28.20
CA GLU A 202 -16.10 -6.73 27.70
C GLU A 202 -16.74 -5.98 26.52
N ASP A 203 -16.40 -4.71 26.32
CA ASP A 203 -16.89 -3.90 25.19
C ASP A 203 -16.08 -4.11 23.92
N ILE A 204 -14.88 -4.67 24.01
CA ILE A 204 -14.13 -5.10 22.83
C ILE A 204 -14.73 -6.40 22.31
N LEU A 205 -15.31 -6.34 21.10
CA LEU A 205 -15.95 -7.47 20.45
C LEU A 205 -14.96 -8.29 19.61
N GLU A 206 -14.11 -7.61 18.82
CA GLU A 206 -13.09 -8.23 17.94
C GLU A 206 -12.04 -7.20 17.53
N TYR A 207 -10.93 -7.65 16.97
CA TYR A 207 -9.86 -6.79 16.48
C TYR A 207 -9.20 -7.32 15.19
N GLU A 208 -8.66 -6.41 14.41
CA GLU A 208 -7.80 -6.68 13.25
C GLU A 208 -6.49 -5.92 13.47
N MET A 209 -5.52 -6.59 14.08
CA MET A 209 -4.25 -5.97 14.50
C MET A 209 -3.08 -6.55 13.71
N ASN A 210 -2.29 -5.67 13.10
CA ASN A 210 -1.08 -5.98 12.35
C ASN A 210 0.15 -5.62 13.18
N ILE A 211 1.20 -6.44 13.07
CA ILE A 211 2.51 -6.14 13.65
C ILE A 211 3.32 -5.44 12.58
N TYR A 212 3.97 -4.34 12.97
CA TYR A 212 4.82 -3.57 12.09
C TYR A 212 6.22 -3.36 12.70
N ASN A 213 7.22 -3.13 11.83
CA ASN A 213 8.56 -2.72 12.27
C ASN A 213 8.51 -1.26 12.71
N ALA A 214 8.87 -1.02 13.97
CA ALA A 214 8.88 0.30 14.60
C ALA A 214 10.16 1.11 14.33
N ASP A 215 11.16 0.53 13.66
CA ASP A 215 12.35 1.28 13.23
C ASP A 215 11.93 2.36 12.20
N PRO A 216 12.26 3.63 12.41
CA PRO A 216 11.91 4.68 11.46
C PRO A 216 12.67 4.51 10.14
N GLY A 217 12.08 5.00 9.05
CA GLY A 217 12.78 5.14 7.80
C GLY A 217 13.86 6.23 7.89
N GLU A 218 14.95 6.07 7.16
CA GLU A 218 16.09 7.01 7.17
C GLU A 218 16.83 7.04 5.83
N LEU A 219 17.55 8.11 5.60
CA LEU A 219 18.52 8.19 4.51
C LEU A 219 19.81 7.47 4.92
N ILE A 220 20.35 6.66 4.01
CA ILE A 220 21.63 5.95 4.20
C ILE A 220 22.52 6.08 2.96
N GLY A 221 23.78 5.72 3.12
CA GLY A 221 24.83 5.90 2.12
C GLY A 221 25.76 7.06 2.49
N PHE A 222 26.94 7.10 1.93
CA PHE A 222 27.91 8.17 2.23
C PHE A 222 27.45 9.54 1.79
N GLU A 223 26.63 9.60 0.72
CA GLU A 223 26.03 10.82 0.17
C GLU A 223 24.49 10.82 0.33
N GLU A 224 23.96 9.99 1.23
CA GLU A 224 22.51 9.83 1.46
C GLU A 224 21.72 9.49 0.19
N GLU A 225 22.27 8.58 -0.63
CA GLU A 225 21.69 8.22 -1.93
C GLU A 225 20.49 7.26 -1.83
N PHE A 226 20.31 6.61 -0.68
CA PHE A 226 19.29 5.59 -0.48
C PHE A 226 18.32 5.97 0.62
N VAL A 227 17.10 5.48 0.49
CA VAL A 227 16.09 5.48 1.54
C VAL A 227 15.95 4.05 2.05
N SER A 228 16.24 3.83 3.33
CA SER A 228 15.98 2.57 4.01
C SER A 228 14.80 2.73 4.95
N GLY A 229 13.74 1.99 4.76
CA GLY A 229 12.53 2.12 5.55
C GLY A 229 11.62 0.91 5.48
N PRO A 230 10.69 0.76 6.42
CA PRO A 230 9.64 -0.24 6.33
C PRO A 230 8.53 0.22 5.36
N ARG A 231 7.84 -0.71 4.73
CA ARG A 231 6.61 -0.47 3.95
C ARG A 231 6.78 0.51 2.77
N LEU A 232 7.97 0.53 2.13
CA LEU A 232 8.16 1.28 0.90
C LEU A 232 7.29 0.69 -0.22
N ASP A 233 7.10 -0.61 -0.20
CA ASP A 233 6.08 -1.37 -0.86
C ASP A 233 4.76 -1.30 -0.06
N ASP A 234 3.66 -0.66 -0.52
CA ASP A 234 3.62 0.23 -1.68
C ASP A 234 3.23 1.67 -1.25
N LEU A 235 3.68 2.08 -0.04
CA LEU A 235 3.43 3.45 0.43
C LEU A 235 4.11 4.51 -0.48
N THR A 236 5.11 4.11 -1.27
CA THR A 236 5.70 4.95 -2.31
C THR A 236 4.71 5.24 -3.43
N GLY A 237 4.00 4.22 -3.91
CA GLY A 237 2.94 4.36 -4.90
C GLY A 237 1.76 5.17 -4.36
N VAL A 238 1.30 4.84 -3.14
CA VAL A 238 0.21 5.59 -2.49
C VAL A 238 0.52 7.09 -2.42
N LEU A 239 1.67 7.46 -1.84
CA LEU A 239 2.02 8.89 -1.70
C LEU A 239 2.22 9.57 -3.05
N ALA A 240 2.87 8.91 -4.03
CA ALA A 240 3.08 9.47 -5.35
C ALA A 240 1.76 9.76 -6.09
N ILE A 241 0.75 8.87 -5.93
CA ILE A 241 -0.60 9.07 -6.49
C ILE A 241 -1.28 10.25 -5.82
N LEU A 242 -1.25 10.36 -4.50
CA LEU A 242 -1.85 11.48 -3.78
C LEU A 242 -1.22 12.81 -4.21
N GLU A 243 0.12 12.89 -4.25
CA GLU A 243 0.85 14.08 -4.67
C GLU A 243 0.54 14.46 -6.13
N GLY A 244 0.58 13.48 -7.03
CA GLY A 244 0.24 13.70 -8.43
C GLY A 244 -1.20 14.18 -8.62
N LEU A 245 -2.15 13.65 -7.85
CA LEU A 245 -3.57 13.99 -7.95
C LEU A 245 -3.87 15.41 -7.44
N TRP A 246 -3.30 15.82 -6.29
CA TRP A 246 -3.61 17.16 -5.77
C TRP A 246 -2.88 18.29 -6.50
N ASP A 247 -1.72 18.00 -7.10
CA ASP A 247 -0.92 18.93 -7.89
C ASP A 247 -1.23 18.87 -9.39
N GLY A 248 -1.97 17.83 -9.85
CA GLY A 248 -2.39 17.65 -11.24
C GLY A 248 -3.56 18.60 -11.58
N GLU A 249 -3.35 19.44 -12.58
CA GLU A 249 -4.38 20.36 -13.08
C GLU A 249 -4.69 20.05 -14.54
N ARG A 250 -5.94 19.65 -14.80
CA ARG A 250 -6.48 19.41 -16.15
C ARG A 250 -7.81 20.17 -16.30
N THR A 251 -8.03 20.74 -17.50
CA THR A 251 -9.25 21.51 -17.80
C THR A 251 -10.47 20.60 -17.91
N GLY A 252 -10.35 19.46 -18.59
CA GLY A 252 -11.42 18.51 -18.84
C GLY A 252 -11.32 17.23 -18.00
N GLY A 253 -12.32 16.37 -18.13
CA GLY A 253 -12.31 15.01 -17.60
C GLY A 253 -12.29 14.86 -16.09
N ILE A 254 -11.90 13.67 -15.66
CA ILE A 254 -11.80 13.25 -14.24
C ILE A 254 -10.46 12.62 -13.99
N ASN A 255 -9.77 13.00 -12.93
CA ASN A 255 -8.61 12.29 -12.41
C ASN A 255 -9.00 11.52 -11.15
N LEU A 256 -8.58 10.26 -11.04
CA LEU A 256 -8.93 9.36 -9.94
C LEU A 256 -7.68 8.67 -9.39
N GLY A 257 -7.36 8.90 -8.13
CA GLY A 257 -6.38 8.18 -7.35
C GLY A 257 -7.04 7.13 -6.48
N ILE A 258 -6.46 5.93 -6.43
CA ILE A 258 -7.05 4.76 -5.78
C ILE A 258 -6.01 4.12 -4.85
N VAL A 259 -6.43 3.79 -3.64
CA VAL A 259 -5.67 2.95 -2.70
C VAL A 259 -6.51 1.73 -2.40
N PHE A 260 -6.13 0.58 -2.96
CA PHE A 260 -6.76 -0.70 -2.67
C PHE A 260 -6.18 -1.34 -1.40
N ASP A 261 -6.89 -2.32 -0.85
CA ASP A 261 -6.44 -3.19 0.23
C ASP A 261 -6.28 -4.62 -0.27
N HIS A 262 -5.55 -5.44 0.47
CA HIS A 262 -5.40 -6.87 0.23
C HIS A 262 -4.71 -7.26 -1.10
N GLU A 263 -3.86 -6.39 -1.63
CA GLU A 263 -3.03 -6.72 -2.79
C GLU A 263 -2.13 -7.91 -2.48
N GLU A 264 -1.44 -7.87 -1.34
CA GLU A 264 -0.47 -8.83 -0.84
C GLU A 264 -1.01 -10.25 -0.62
N ILE A 265 -2.32 -10.39 -0.63
CA ILE A 265 -3.04 -11.67 -0.52
C ILE A 265 -3.94 -11.96 -1.71
N GLY A 266 -3.74 -11.27 -2.84
CA GLY A 266 -4.35 -11.57 -4.14
C GLY A 266 -5.60 -10.78 -4.49
N SER A 267 -5.86 -9.63 -3.86
CA SER A 267 -6.91 -8.66 -4.22
C SER A 267 -8.37 -9.14 -4.24
N SER A 268 -8.66 -10.41 -3.95
CA SER A 268 -9.98 -11.04 -4.11
C SER A 268 -10.89 -10.77 -2.91
N THR A 269 -11.08 -9.51 -2.54
CA THR A 269 -11.90 -9.07 -1.41
C THR A 269 -12.77 -7.87 -1.79
N LYS A 270 -13.72 -7.50 -0.92
CA LYS A 270 -14.59 -6.33 -1.14
C LYS A 270 -13.86 -4.98 -1.19
N GLN A 271 -12.62 -4.91 -0.68
CA GLN A 271 -11.77 -3.71 -0.66
C GLN A 271 -10.60 -3.79 -1.66
N GLY A 272 -10.41 -4.97 -2.25
CA GLY A 272 -9.32 -5.24 -3.20
C GLY A 272 -9.68 -4.90 -4.64
N ALA A 273 -8.66 -4.84 -5.49
CA ALA A 273 -8.78 -4.56 -6.92
C ALA A 273 -9.63 -5.61 -7.66
N GLY A 274 -9.78 -6.82 -7.11
CA GLY A 274 -10.61 -7.90 -7.63
C GLY A 274 -12.11 -7.77 -7.34
N SER A 275 -12.56 -6.65 -6.77
CA SER A 275 -13.99 -6.36 -6.57
C SER A 275 -14.56 -5.49 -7.70
N THR A 276 -15.88 -5.43 -7.79
CA THR A 276 -16.57 -4.49 -8.71
C THR A 276 -16.60 -3.05 -8.19
N LEU A 277 -15.92 -2.77 -7.09
CA LEU A 277 -15.99 -1.49 -6.39
C LEU A 277 -15.58 -0.31 -7.27
N LEU A 278 -14.51 -0.47 -8.08
CA LEU A 278 -14.09 0.57 -9.01
C LEU A 278 -15.17 0.91 -10.04
N LEU A 279 -15.78 -0.10 -10.66
CA LEU A 279 -16.87 0.11 -11.62
C LEU A 279 -18.06 0.82 -10.98
N LEU A 280 -18.48 0.37 -9.79
CA LEU A 280 -19.58 1.01 -9.04
C LEU A 280 -19.28 2.46 -8.68
N LEU A 281 -18.03 2.79 -8.35
CA LEU A 281 -17.59 4.15 -8.11
C LEU A 281 -17.71 5.02 -9.38
N LEU A 282 -17.17 4.52 -10.49
CA LEU A 282 -17.24 5.24 -11.77
C LEU A 282 -18.69 5.49 -12.21
N GLU A 283 -19.57 4.50 -12.13
CA GLU A 283 -21.00 4.65 -12.41
C GLU A 283 -21.62 5.74 -11.50
N ARG A 284 -21.24 5.77 -10.23
CA ARG A 284 -21.76 6.76 -9.29
C ARG A 284 -21.27 8.18 -9.57
N ILE A 285 -19.97 8.34 -9.89
CA ILE A 285 -19.40 9.66 -10.24
C ILE A 285 -20.12 10.23 -11.47
N VAL A 286 -20.21 9.46 -12.57
CA VAL A 286 -20.83 9.94 -13.80
C VAL A 286 -22.32 10.25 -13.61
N THR A 287 -23.04 9.42 -12.83
CA THR A 287 -24.45 9.67 -12.50
C THR A 287 -24.62 10.95 -11.69
N ALA A 288 -23.76 11.19 -10.69
CA ALA A 288 -23.80 12.40 -9.88
C ALA A 288 -23.46 13.69 -10.68
N LEU A 289 -22.71 13.55 -11.79
CA LEU A 289 -22.45 14.62 -12.76
C LEU A 289 -23.58 14.84 -13.77
N GLY A 290 -24.65 14.03 -13.70
CA GLY A 290 -25.77 14.08 -14.62
C GLY A 290 -25.48 13.44 -15.98
N TRP A 291 -24.50 12.54 -16.06
CA TRP A 291 -24.17 11.70 -17.22
C TRP A 291 -24.81 10.32 -17.06
N ASP A 292 -24.96 9.61 -18.16
CA ASP A 292 -25.56 8.29 -18.14
C ASP A 292 -24.50 7.16 -18.30
N ARG A 293 -24.96 5.92 -18.23
CA ARG A 293 -24.09 4.74 -18.39
C ARG A 293 -23.47 4.65 -19.78
N MET A 294 -24.13 5.18 -20.81
CA MET A 294 -23.59 5.17 -22.16
C MET A 294 -22.46 6.19 -22.30
N ASP A 295 -22.51 7.29 -21.54
CA ASP A 295 -21.40 8.23 -21.43
C ASP A 295 -20.21 7.56 -20.78
N LEU A 296 -20.41 6.85 -19.66
CA LEU A 296 -19.33 6.07 -19.01
C LEU A 296 -18.70 5.06 -19.96
N LEU A 297 -19.51 4.27 -20.70
CA LEU A 297 -18.96 3.28 -21.63
C LEU A 297 -18.11 3.90 -22.74
N ARG A 298 -18.45 5.11 -23.20
CA ARG A 298 -17.61 5.85 -24.17
C ARG A 298 -16.32 6.36 -23.50
N MET A 299 -16.43 6.88 -22.26
CA MET A 299 -15.27 7.38 -21.52
C MET A 299 -14.26 6.28 -21.23
N LEU A 300 -14.71 5.05 -20.95
CA LEU A 300 -13.81 3.91 -20.64
C LEU A 300 -12.91 3.54 -21.83
N GLU A 301 -13.30 3.80 -23.09
CA GLU A 301 -12.50 3.53 -24.27
C GLU A 301 -11.20 4.37 -24.31
N ASP A 302 -11.30 5.63 -23.87
CA ASP A 302 -10.18 6.57 -23.82
C ASP A 302 -9.50 6.62 -22.44
N THR A 303 -10.02 5.88 -21.47
CA THR A 303 -9.50 5.85 -20.09
C THR A 303 -8.18 5.11 -20.01
N MET A 304 -7.27 5.60 -19.17
CA MET A 304 -6.02 4.94 -18.83
C MET A 304 -5.84 4.77 -17.32
N LEU A 305 -5.38 3.59 -16.91
CA LEU A 305 -5.05 3.23 -15.53
C LEU A 305 -3.54 3.03 -15.37
N LEU A 306 -2.91 3.78 -14.49
CA LEU A 306 -1.60 3.46 -13.95
C LEU A 306 -1.77 2.50 -12.78
N SER A 307 -1.23 1.30 -12.87
CA SER A 307 -1.04 0.39 -11.74
C SER A 307 0.33 0.70 -11.14
N VAL A 308 0.31 1.36 -10.00
CA VAL A 308 1.54 1.85 -9.35
C VAL A 308 1.87 0.90 -8.22
N ASP A 309 2.97 0.18 -8.41
CA ASP A 309 3.47 -0.82 -7.47
C ASP A 309 4.95 -1.05 -7.75
N VAL A 310 5.73 -1.32 -6.74
CA VAL A 310 7.19 -1.37 -6.81
C VAL A 310 7.73 -2.44 -7.78
N ALA A 311 8.98 -2.32 -8.19
CA ALA A 311 9.68 -3.27 -9.04
C ALA A 311 10.95 -3.80 -8.36
N HIS A 312 11.46 -4.95 -8.78
CA HIS A 312 12.75 -5.44 -8.30
C HIS A 312 13.91 -4.66 -8.94
N GLY A 313 14.71 -3.98 -8.12
CA GLY A 313 16.02 -3.47 -8.54
C GLY A 313 17.04 -4.58 -8.69
N VAL A 314 18.06 -4.41 -9.55
CA VAL A 314 19.17 -5.37 -9.64
C VAL A 314 19.93 -5.43 -8.32
N HIS A 315 19.99 -6.63 -7.74
CA HIS A 315 20.65 -6.81 -6.44
C HIS A 315 22.16 -6.93 -6.61
N PRO A 316 23.00 -6.11 -5.94
CA PRO A 316 24.43 -6.06 -6.18
C PRO A 316 25.17 -7.38 -5.89
N ASN A 317 24.63 -8.19 -4.96
CA ASN A 317 25.21 -9.50 -4.60
C ASN A 317 24.55 -10.70 -5.30
N TYR A 318 23.48 -10.48 -6.11
CA TYR A 318 22.71 -11.51 -6.82
C TYR A 318 22.29 -11.03 -8.21
N GLN A 319 23.26 -10.48 -8.97
CA GLN A 319 23.00 -9.90 -10.31
C GLN A 319 22.40 -10.92 -11.27
N GLU A 320 22.75 -12.18 -11.10
CA GLU A 320 22.23 -13.31 -11.89
C GLU A 320 20.73 -13.57 -11.71
N LYS A 321 20.09 -12.96 -10.71
CA LYS A 321 18.64 -13.02 -10.50
C LYS A 321 17.85 -12.03 -11.37
N ALA A 322 18.51 -11.03 -11.93
CA ALA A 322 17.88 -10.06 -12.83
C ALA A 322 17.90 -10.55 -14.30
N ASP A 323 16.97 -10.01 -15.11
CA ASP A 323 17.02 -10.16 -16.56
C ASP A 323 18.33 -9.54 -17.10
N PRO A 324 19.00 -10.13 -18.10
CA PRO A 324 20.31 -9.64 -18.53
C PRO A 324 20.28 -8.27 -19.25
N THR A 325 19.13 -7.81 -19.72
CA THR A 325 19.00 -6.56 -20.49
C THR A 325 18.01 -5.56 -19.90
N ASN A 326 17.02 -6.01 -19.11
CA ASN A 326 15.95 -5.18 -18.53
C ASN A 326 16.03 -5.25 -17.00
N HIS A 327 17.08 -4.67 -16.43
CA HIS A 327 17.38 -4.75 -15.01
C HIS A 327 17.60 -3.36 -14.41
N PRO A 328 16.58 -2.76 -13.78
CA PRO A 328 16.68 -1.41 -13.25
C PRO A 328 17.62 -1.32 -12.05
N VAL A 329 18.26 -0.17 -11.92
CA VAL A 329 19.11 0.18 -10.77
C VAL A 329 18.45 1.26 -9.93
N LEU A 330 18.78 1.31 -8.65
CA LEU A 330 18.33 2.38 -7.76
C LEU A 330 18.87 3.75 -8.23
N ASN A 331 18.08 4.80 -8.09
CA ASN A 331 18.35 6.15 -8.58
C ASN A 331 18.37 6.34 -10.10
N GLY A 332 17.89 5.34 -10.86
CA GLY A 332 17.76 5.41 -12.32
C GLY A 332 16.39 5.90 -12.80
N GLY A 333 15.48 6.26 -11.90
CA GLY A 333 14.10 6.61 -12.19
C GLY A 333 13.14 5.45 -11.95
N PHE A 334 11.84 5.69 -12.12
CA PHE A 334 10.83 4.64 -11.96
C PHE A 334 10.90 3.58 -13.07
N CYS A 335 10.27 2.45 -12.86
CA CYS A 335 10.25 1.32 -13.78
C CYS A 335 8.93 1.26 -14.54
N ILE A 336 8.99 0.93 -15.84
CA ILE A 336 7.87 0.40 -16.62
C ILE A 336 8.00 -1.12 -16.59
N LYS A 337 6.98 -1.83 -16.09
CA LYS A 337 6.99 -3.28 -15.86
C LYS A 337 6.28 -3.98 -17.02
N GLU A 338 6.91 -4.98 -17.60
CA GLU A 338 6.35 -5.78 -18.70
C GLU A 338 6.39 -7.28 -18.38
N ALA A 339 5.37 -8.01 -18.76
CA ALA A 339 5.32 -9.48 -18.67
C ALA A 339 4.51 -10.07 -19.84
N SER A 340 5.08 -11.02 -20.57
CA SER A 340 4.37 -11.72 -21.65
C SER A 340 3.18 -12.56 -21.15
N SER A 341 3.19 -12.94 -19.87
CA SER A 341 2.10 -13.64 -19.19
C SER A 341 0.91 -12.73 -18.83
N GLN A 342 1.03 -11.42 -19.05
CA GLN A 342 0.05 -10.40 -18.62
C GLN A 342 -0.17 -10.39 -17.10
N SER A 343 0.80 -10.85 -16.33
CA SER A 343 0.80 -10.64 -14.87
C SER A 343 1.04 -9.16 -14.51
N TYR A 344 1.59 -8.38 -15.44
CA TYR A 344 1.52 -6.92 -15.54
C TYR A 344 0.65 -6.57 -16.74
N ALA A 345 -0.32 -5.68 -16.56
CA ALA A 345 -1.31 -5.32 -17.59
C ALA A 345 -0.76 -4.33 -18.63
N THR A 346 0.52 -4.37 -18.87
CA THR A 346 1.24 -3.43 -19.73
C THR A 346 1.24 -3.88 -21.18
N ASP A 347 0.92 -2.97 -22.09
CA ASP A 347 1.05 -3.16 -23.53
C ASP A 347 1.87 -2.06 -24.22
N SER A 348 2.13 -2.21 -25.51
CA SER A 348 3.00 -1.29 -26.26
C SER A 348 2.38 0.11 -26.44
N GLU A 349 1.06 0.23 -26.49
CA GLU A 349 0.37 1.52 -26.62
C GLU A 349 0.51 2.33 -25.35
N ALA A 350 0.22 1.71 -24.19
CA ALA A 350 0.37 2.35 -22.90
C ALA A 350 1.84 2.74 -22.62
N ILE A 351 2.79 1.88 -23.01
CA ILE A 351 4.23 2.21 -22.93
C ILE A 351 4.57 3.44 -23.76
N ALA A 352 4.09 3.52 -24.99
CA ALA A 352 4.39 4.65 -25.89
C ALA A 352 3.89 5.99 -25.29
N ILE A 353 2.71 6.00 -24.66
CA ILE A 353 2.16 7.17 -23.98
C ILE A 353 3.09 7.58 -22.83
N VAL A 354 3.44 6.63 -21.95
CA VAL A 354 4.31 6.92 -20.78
C VAL A 354 5.68 7.42 -21.23
N GLN A 355 6.27 6.82 -22.27
CA GLN A 355 7.55 7.25 -22.80
C GLN A 355 7.48 8.66 -23.39
N ALA A 356 6.45 8.97 -24.17
CA ALA A 356 6.26 10.31 -24.73
C ALA A 356 6.17 11.39 -23.65
N LEU A 357 5.37 11.16 -22.60
CA LEU A 357 5.24 12.08 -21.46
C LEU A 357 6.58 12.24 -20.70
N CYS A 358 7.31 11.14 -20.53
CA CYS A 358 8.61 11.18 -19.87
C CYS A 358 9.66 11.93 -20.67
N GLU A 359 9.68 11.76 -22.00
CA GLU A 359 10.62 12.45 -22.90
C GLU A 359 10.35 13.96 -22.94
N GLU A 360 9.08 14.37 -23.01
CA GLU A 360 8.67 15.77 -23.01
C GLU A 360 9.11 16.48 -21.71
N GLU A 361 8.87 15.87 -20.57
CA GLU A 361 9.17 16.43 -19.24
C GLU A 361 10.59 16.06 -18.73
N LYS A 362 11.35 15.28 -19.48
CA LYS A 362 12.69 14.78 -19.11
C LYS A 362 12.70 13.99 -17.80
N ILE A 363 11.69 13.18 -17.59
CA ILE A 363 11.56 12.33 -16.41
C ILE A 363 12.32 11.00 -16.66
N PRO A 364 13.26 10.63 -15.76
CA PRO A 364 14.00 9.38 -15.94
C PRO A 364 13.10 8.16 -15.64
N TYR A 365 13.18 7.16 -16.52
CA TYR A 365 12.51 5.87 -16.35
C TYR A 365 13.39 4.72 -16.81
N GLN A 366 13.05 3.50 -16.40
CA GLN A 366 13.76 2.27 -16.74
C GLN A 366 12.74 1.20 -17.16
N LYS A 367 13.24 0.14 -17.81
CA LYS A 367 12.43 -1.05 -18.13
C LYS A 367 12.71 -2.16 -17.16
N PHE A 368 11.67 -2.87 -16.77
CA PHE A 368 11.74 -4.06 -15.92
C PHE A 368 11.00 -5.22 -16.58
N VAL A 369 11.68 -6.36 -16.67
CA VAL A 369 11.11 -7.65 -17.08
C VAL A 369 11.66 -8.72 -16.15
N ASN A 370 10.84 -9.70 -15.78
CA ASN A 370 11.31 -10.84 -15.00
C ASN A 370 12.21 -11.75 -15.84
N ARG A 371 13.15 -12.45 -15.19
CA ARG A 371 13.91 -13.52 -15.86
C ARG A 371 12.93 -14.57 -16.41
N SER A 372 13.22 -15.08 -17.63
CA SER A 372 12.38 -16.07 -18.30
C SER A 372 12.28 -17.41 -17.58
N ASP A 373 13.25 -17.75 -16.72
CA ASP A 373 13.32 -18.96 -15.90
C ASP A 373 12.85 -18.74 -14.46
N GLY A 374 12.36 -17.52 -14.13
CA GLY A 374 11.81 -17.15 -12.83
C GLY A 374 10.28 -17.12 -12.83
N THR A 375 9.69 -17.27 -11.64
CA THR A 375 8.27 -17.00 -11.41
C THR A 375 8.13 -15.54 -10.99
N GLY A 376 7.58 -14.70 -11.87
CA GLY A 376 7.24 -13.32 -11.51
C GLY A 376 5.99 -13.25 -10.64
N GLY A 377 5.86 -12.18 -9.86
CA GLY A 377 4.59 -11.80 -9.23
C GLY A 377 3.62 -11.21 -10.25
N GLY A 378 2.39 -10.95 -9.81
CA GLY A 378 1.40 -10.13 -10.52
C GLY A 378 1.15 -8.86 -9.72
N THR A 379 0.36 -7.95 -10.27
CA THR A 379 -0.03 -6.69 -9.64
C THR A 379 -1.53 -6.46 -9.71
N LEU A 380 -2.00 -5.49 -8.96
CA LEU A 380 -3.40 -5.05 -8.97
C LEU A 380 -3.89 -4.62 -10.36
N GLY A 381 -3.00 -4.17 -11.27
CA GLY A 381 -3.33 -3.68 -12.61
C GLY A 381 -3.96 -4.76 -13.49
N ALA A 382 -3.38 -5.96 -13.52
CA ALA A 382 -3.92 -7.09 -14.27
C ALA A 382 -5.30 -7.50 -13.76
N ILE A 383 -5.53 -7.40 -12.45
CA ILE A 383 -6.80 -7.75 -11.80
C ILE A 383 -7.85 -6.66 -12.04
N ALA A 384 -7.52 -5.40 -11.82
CA ALA A 384 -8.43 -4.27 -12.01
C ALA A 384 -8.87 -4.13 -13.47
N SER A 385 -7.94 -4.26 -14.43
CA SER A 385 -8.24 -4.15 -15.87
C SER A 385 -9.10 -5.30 -16.40
N ALA A 386 -9.11 -6.46 -15.74
CA ALA A 386 -10.03 -7.54 -16.08
C ALA A 386 -11.49 -7.24 -15.71
N LEU A 387 -11.72 -6.38 -14.72
CA LEU A 387 -13.05 -5.97 -14.26
C LEU A 387 -13.52 -4.65 -14.88
N VAL A 388 -12.60 -3.74 -15.12
CA VAL A 388 -12.82 -2.46 -15.80
C VAL A 388 -11.87 -2.41 -16.98
N PRO A 389 -12.29 -2.86 -18.18
CA PRO A 389 -11.40 -3.08 -19.33
C PRO A 389 -10.95 -1.76 -19.97
N VAL A 390 -9.89 -1.19 -19.41
CA VAL A 390 -9.29 0.07 -19.85
C VAL A 390 -7.80 -0.15 -20.14
N ARG A 391 -7.22 0.73 -20.94
CA ARG A 391 -5.77 0.75 -21.17
C ARG A 391 -5.04 0.85 -19.84
N THR A 392 -4.13 -0.09 -19.57
CA THR A 392 -3.46 -0.19 -18.26
C THR A 392 -1.96 -0.36 -18.44
N ILE A 393 -1.18 0.21 -17.52
CA ILE A 393 0.26 0.05 -17.44
C ILE A 393 0.71 -0.11 -16.01
N ASP A 394 1.67 -0.99 -15.78
CA ASP A 394 2.30 -1.22 -14.48
C ASP A 394 3.62 -0.47 -14.38
N ILE A 395 3.73 0.39 -13.37
CA ILE A 395 4.90 1.21 -13.09
C ILE A 395 5.22 1.22 -11.59
N GLY A 396 6.45 1.57 -11.21
CA GLY A 396 6.80 1.81 -9.80
C GLY A 396 8.29 2.02 -9.57
N VAL A 397 8.67 2.34 -8.35
CA VAL A 397 10.08 2.52 -8.00
C VAL A 397 10.81 1.18 -7.89
N PRO A 398 12.11 1.10 -8.27
CA PRO A 398 12.89 -0.10 -8.02
C PRO A 398 13.25 -0.24 -6.54
N LEU A 399 13.01 -1.42 -5.95
CA LEU A 399 13.37 -1.77 -4.58
C LEU A 399 14.40 -2.90 -4.52
N LEU A 400 15.18 -2.88 -3.45
CA LEU A 400 15.88 -4.04 -2.90
C LEU A 400 15.23 -4.47 -1.59
N ALA A 401 15.34 -5.75 -1.27
CA ALA A 401 14.77 -6.34 -0.06
C ALA A 401 13.25 -6.18 0.05
N MET A 402 12.52 -6.16 -1.07
CA MET A 402 11.06 -6.17 -1.13
C MET A 402 10.49 -7.25 -0.20
N HIS A 403 9.40 -6.96 0.52
CA HIS A 403 8.77 -7.84 1.52
C HIS A 403 9.63 -8.15 2.77
N SER A 404 10.76 -7.49 2.94
CA SER A 404 11.47 -7.49 4.21
C SER A 404 10.83 -6.51 5.19
N SER A 405 11.09 -6.71 6.49
CA SER A 405 10.63 -5.74 7.51
C SER A 405 11.24 -4.34 7.33
N ARG A 406 12.27 -4.24 6.50
CA ARG A 406 12.93 -3.00 6.11
C ARG A 406 13.47 -3.14 4.69
N GLU A 407 13.11 -2.25 3.83
CA GLU A 407 13.37 -2.23 2.39
C GLU A 407 14.32 -1.10 2.02
N LEU A 408 14.76 -1.07 0.75
CA LEU A 408 15.73 -0.09 0.27
C LEU A 408 15.38 0.39 -1.13
N MET A 409 15.30 1.71 -1.32
CA MET A 409 15.09 2.36 -2.62
C MET A 409 16.12 3.45 -2.90
N GLY A 410 16.20 3.90 -4.13
CA GLY A 410 16.96 5.09 -4.51
C GLY A 410 16.23 6.38 -4.15
N LYS A 411 16.92 7.34 -3.57
CA LYS A 411 16.37 8.65 -3.19
C LYS A 411 15.72 9.40 -4.36
N LYS A 412 16.29 9.27 -5.58
CA LYS A 412 15.82 9.99 -6.77
C LYS A 412 14.60 9.36 -7.41
N ASP A 413 14.32 8.09 -7.13
CA ASP A 413 13.27 7.33 -7.81
C ASP A 413 11.87 7.81 -7.38
N MET A 414 11.69 8.20 -6.11
CA MET A 414 10.45 8.79 -5.62
C MET A 414 10.08 10.06 -6.39
N LYS A 415 11.06 10.96 -6.59
CA LYS A 415 10.84 12.20 -7.34
C LYS A 415 10.43 11.91 -8.79
N ALA A 416 11.08 10.94 -9.43
CA ALA A 416 10.75 10.56 -10.82
C ALA A 416 9.31 10.05 -10.92
N LEU A 417 8.90 9.14 -10.02
CA LEU A 417 7.56 8.60 -9.98
C LEU A 417 6.50 9.68 -9.73
N THR A 418 6.68 10.51 -8.68
CA THR A 418 5.75 11.60 -8.35
C THR A 418 5.63 12.62 -9.49
N SER A 419 6.77 13.00 -10.11
CA SER A 419 6.75 13.90 -11.25
C SER A 419 5.98 13.32 -12.43
N PHE A 420 6.17 12.03 -12.74
CA PHE A 420 5.45 11.37 -13.81
C PHE A 420 3.94 11.31 -13.55
N ILE A 421 3.51 10.90 -12.34
CA ILE A 421 2.07 10.83 -12.03
C ILE A 421 1.42 12.22 -12.09
N ARG A 422 2.11 13.27 -11.63
CA ARG A 422 1.64 14.66 -11.79
C ARG A 422 1.50 15.04 -13.27
N THR A 423 2.50 14.75 -14.10
CA THR A 423 2.44 14.98 -15.56
C THR A 423 1.26 14.24 -16.17
N PHE A 424 1.08 12.96 -15.84
CA PHE A 424 -0.05 12.15 -16.31
C PHE A 424 -1.40 12.76 -15.96
N PHE A 425 -1.58 13.27 -14.74
CA PHE A 425 -2.82 13.93 -14.32
C PHE A 425 -2.98 15.36 -14.83
N SER A 426 -1.95 15.97 -15.43
CA SER A 426 -1.97 17.35 -15.92
C SER A 426 -1.98 17.46 -17.44
N ALA A 427 -1.55 16.44 -18.19
CA ALA A 427 -1.46 16.49 -19.64
C ALA A 427 -2.86 16.74 -20.25
N GLU A 428 -2.98 17.65 -21.25
CA GLU A 428 -4.21 18.00 -21.97
C GLU A 428 -4.44 17.07 -23.17
#